data_957fbb0f0984db8195c03eca30bb5748
#
_entry.id   957fbb0f0984db8195c03eca30bb5748
#
_cell.length_a   1.000
_cell.length_b   1.000
_cell.length_c   1.000
_cell.angle_alpha   90.00
_cell.angle_beta   90.00
_cell.angle_gamma   90.00
#
_symmetry.space_group_name_H-M   'P 1'
#
loop_
_entity.id
_entity.type
_entity.pdbx_description
1 polymer ?
#
loop_
_entity_poly.entity_id
_entity_poly.type
_entity_poly.pdbx_seq_one_letter_code
_entity_poly.pdbx_strand_id
1 'polypeptide(L)'
;MAYRETANVKARKAAQRDHLLHSAEQLVREGGFANLTMQTLAVAAGVGVGTLYRYFDNKAVLAAEVFRVATEREVAAVAQAMEHAGSFPERLSHVLQVFVQRAQAAPRLA
;
A
#
# COMPACT_ATOMS: atom_id res chain seq x y z
N MET A 1 9.69 -26.71 -24.12
CA MET A 1 8.40 -26.01 -24.10
C MET A 1 8.53 -24.74 -23.26
N ALA A 2 8.13 -23.63 -23.81
CA ALA A 2 8.19 -22.39 -23.06
C ALA A 2 7.18 -22.42 -21.91
N TYR A 3 7.62 -22.00 -20.74
CA TYR A 3 6.75 -21.87 -19.59
C TYR A 3 5.68 -20.79 -19.85
N ARG A 4 4.45 -21.12 -19.62
CA ARG A 4 3.36 -20.15 -19.69
C ARG A 4 2.78 -19.91 -18.30
N GLU A 5 2.75 -18.67 -17.92
CA GLU A 5 2.10 -18.26 -16.69
C GLU A 5 0.59 -18.28 -16.90
N THR A 6 -0.11 -19.13 -16.15
CA THR A 6 -1.57 -19.21 -16.22
C THR A 6 -2.20 -18.03 -15.49
N ALA A 7 -3.49 -17.77 -15.77
CA ALA A 7 -4.25 -16.75 -15.06
C ALA A 7 -4.25 -16.99 -13.56
N ASN A 8 -4.33 -18.25 -13.10
CA ASN A 8 -4.29 -18.60 -11.69
C ASN A 8 -2.93 -18.29 -11.05
N VAL A 9 -1.83 -18.53 -11.76
CA VAL A 9 -0.49 -18.24 -11.29
C VAL A 9 -0.30 -16.72 -11.15
N LYS A 10 -0.74 -15.96 -12.15
CA LYS A 10 -0.70 -14.50 -12.11
C LYS A 10 -1.50 -13.94 -10.94
N ALA A 11 -2.71 -14.47 -10.73
CA ALA A 11 -3.58 -14.03 -9.65
C ALA A 11 -2.95 -14.30 -8.29
N ARG A 12 -2.31 -15.45 -8.10
CA ARG A 12 -1.63 -15.79 -6.84
C ARG A 12 -0.42 -14.91 -6.59
N LYS A 13 0.35 -14.61 -7.62
CA LYS A 13 1.50 -13.70 -7.50
C LYS A 13 1.06 -12.29 -7.14
N ALA A 14 0.01 -11.80 -7.78
CA ALA A 14 -0.55 -10.49 -7.47
C ALA A 14 -1.07 -10.44 -6.05
N ALA A 15 -1.80 -11.47 -5.60
CA ALA A 15 -2.31 -11.54 -4.24
C ALA A 15 -1.18 -11.61 -3.21
N GLN A 16 -0.11 -12.35 -3.49
CA GLN A 16 1.04 -12.41 -2.60
C GLN A 16 1.75 -11.07 -2.52
N ARG A 17 1.92 -10.39 -3.66
CA ARG A 17 2.52 -9.06 -3.69
C ARG A 17 1.72 -8.07 -2.86
N ASP A 18 0.39 -8.09 -3.01
CA ASP A 18 -0.50 -7.23 -2.24
C ASP A 18 -0.41 -7.53 -0.75
N HIS A 19 -0.32 -8.79 -0.38
CA HIS A 19 -0.13 -9.20 1.02
C HIS A 19 1.17 -8.63 1.59
N LEU A 20 2.26 -8.73 0.83
CA LEU A 20 3.55 -8.20 1.25
C LEU A 20 3.50 -6.69 1.43
N LEU A 21 2.87 -5.97 0.50
CA LEU A 21 2.73 -4.51 0.58
C LEU A 21 1.84 -4.11 1.76
N HIS A 22 0.76 -4.84 2.00
CA HIS A 22 -0.10 -4.59 3.15
C HIS A 22 0.65 -4.78 4.48
N SER A 23 1.42 -5.87 4.58
CA SER A 23 2.23 -6.13 5.78
C SER A 23 3.29 -5.04 5.97
N ALA A 24 3.91 -4.59 4.88
CA ALA A 24 4.89 -3.50 4.93
C ALA A 24 4.25 -2.19 5.39
N GLU A 25 3.08 -1.87 4.90
CA GLU A 25 2.33 -0.68 5.32
C GLU A 25 2.01 -0.73 6.81
N GLN A 26 1.62 -1.88 7.33
CA GLN A 26 1.35 -2.04 8.76
C GLN A 26 2.60 -1.79 9.61
N LEU A 27 3.76 -2.29 9.18
CA LEU A 27 5.03 -2.04 9.87
C LEU A 27 5.35 -0.55 9.92
N VAL A 28 5.12 0.15 8.82
CA VAL A 28 5.35 1.60 8.74
C VAL A 28 4.40 2.34 9.69
N ARG A 29 3.13 1.94 9.73
CA ARG A 29 2.15 2.54 10.63
C ARG A 29 2.49 2.35 12.10
N GLU A 30 3.05 1.21 12.45
CA GLU A 30 3.40 0.87 13.82
C GLU A 30 4.66 1.60 14.31
N GLY A 31 5.67 1.72 13.46
CA GLY A 31 6.97 2.23 13.88
C GLY A 31 7.67 3.18 12.91
N GLY A 32 6.99 3.62 11.84
CA GLY A 32 7.58 4.46 10.81
C GLY A 32 8.45 3.65 9.83
N PHE A 33 9.06 4.33 8.87
CA PHE A 33 9.88 3.65 7.86
C PHE A 33 11.12 2.97 8.44
N ALA A 34 11.60 3.42 9.59
CA ALA A 34 12.72 2.75 10.28
C ALA A 34 12.35 1.33 10.71
N ASN A 35 11.06 1.06 10.94
CA ASN A 35 10.56 -0.27 11.30
C ASN A 35 10.49 -1.22 10.12
N LEU A 36 10.59 -0.71 8.90
CA LEU A 36 10.50 -1.50 7.68
C LEU A 36 11.89 -1.95 7.25
N THR A 37 12.16 -3.25 7.41
CA THR A 37 13.36 -3.90 6.88
C THR A 37 12.93 -5.17 6.15
N MET A 38 13.80 -5.74 5.34
CA MET A 38 13.48 -7.01 4.68
C MET A 38 13.22 -8.10 5.73
N GLN A 39 13.96 -8.11 6.83
CA GLN A 39 13.80 -9.07 7.90
C GLN A 39 12.48 -8.90 8.66
N THR A 40 12.15 -7.68 9.05
CA THR A 40 10.89 -7.43 9.78
C THR A 40 9.68 -7.73 8.90
N LEU A 41 9.78 -7.41 7.62
CA LEU A 41 8.70 -7.73 6.67
C LEU A 41 8.55 -9.23 6.47
N ALA A 42 9.63 -9.96 6.33
CA ALA A 42 9.59 -11.41 6.16
C ALA A 42 8.83 -12.07 7.34
N VAL A 43 9.16 -11.66 8.55
CA VAL A 43 8.50 -12.17 9.76
C VAL A 43 7.02 -11.77 9.77
N ALA A 44 6.72 -10.50 9.54
CA ALA A 44 5.34 -10.00 9.59
C ALA A 44 4.45 -10.65 8.52
N ALA A 45 4.97 -10.88 7.34
CA ALA A 45 4.23 -11.48 6.23
C ALA A 45 4.21 -13.01 6.26
N GLY A 46 5.03 -13.62 7.11
CA GLY A 46 5.11 -15.09 7.22
C GLY A 46 5.81 -15.74 6.04
N VAL A 47 6.80 -15.07 5.44
CA VAL A 47 7.54 -15.59 4.28
C VAL A 47 9.04 -15.54 4.54
N GLY A 48 9.81 -16.25 3.71
CA GLY A 48 11.27 -16.15 3.76
C GLY A 48 11.78 -14.88 3.09
N VAL A 49 12.97 -14.43 3.52
CA VAL A 49 13.60 -13.23 2.93
C VAL A 49 13.85 -13.43 1.44
N GLY A 50 14.20 -14.64 1.00
CA GLY A 50 14.39 -14.95 -0.42
C GLY A 50 13.13 -14.70 -1.26
N THR A 51 11.95 -14.97 -0.69
CA THR A 51 10.68 -14.68 -1.34
C THR A 51 10.50 -13.18 -1.54
N LEU A 52 10.86 -12.37 -0.54
CA LEU A 52 10.77 -10.91 -0.67
C LEU A 52 11.63 -10.38 -1.80
N TYR A 53 12.86 -10.89 -1.94
CA TYR A 53 13.78 -10.43 -2.98
C TYR A 53 13.33 -10.81 -4.40
N ARG A 54 12.37 -11.72 -4.53
CA ARG A 54 11.73 -11.98 -5.82
C ARG A 54 10.78 -10.86 -6.25
N TYR A 55 10.22 -10.13 -5.28
CA TYR A 55 9.27 -9.06 -5.55
C TYR A 55 9.90 -7.68 -5.47
N PHE A 56 10.87 -7.50 -4.59
CA PHE A 56 11.49 -6.19 -4.33
C PHE A 56 13.00 -6.36 -4.24
N ASP A 57 13.73 -5.69 -5.12
CA ASP A 57 15.18 -5.84 -5.21
C ASP A 57 15.91 -5.36 -3.95
N ASN A 58 15.37 -4.35 -3.29
CA ASN A 58 15.97 -3.79 -2.08
C ASN A 58 14.93 -2.99 -1.29
N LYS A 59 15.33 -2.50 -0.12
CA LYS A 59 14.44 -1.72 0.75
C LYS A 59 13.93 -0.44 0.07
N ALA A 60 14.75 0.22 -0.71
CA ALA A 60 14.35 1.46 -1.39
C ALA A 60 13.21 1.21 -2.38
N VAL A 61 13.29 0.12 -3.15
CA VAL A 61 12.22 -0.28 -4.08
C VAL A 61 10.96 -0.61 -3.30
N LEU A 62 11.08 -1.37 -2.23
CA LEU A 62 9.96 -1.73 -1.37
C LEU A 62 9.29 -0.49 -0.78
N ALA A 63 10.07 0.43 -0.22
CA ALA A 63 9.56 1.66 0.39
C ALA A 63 8.83 2.52 -0.65
N ALA A 64 9.38 2.65 -1.86
CA ALA A 64 8.75 3.38 -2.95
C ALA A 64 7.39 2.78 -3.32
N GLU A 65 7.28 1.45 -3.38
CA GLU A 65 6.03 0.76 -3.68
C GLU A 65 4.99 0.94 -2.58
N VAL A 66 5.40 0.87 -1.31
CA VAL A 66 4.51 1.12 -0.18
C VAL A 66 3.95 2.54 -0.25
N PHE A 67 4.81 3.51 -0.52
CA PHE A 67 4.41 4.91 -0.64
C PHE A 67 3.45 5.11 -1.82
N ARG A 68 3.75 4.49 -2.98
CA ARG A 68 2.90 4.57 -4.16
C ARG A 68 1.49 4.05 -3.89
N VAL A 69 1.39 2.87 -3.27
CA VAL A 69 0.10 2.26 -2.96
C VAL A 69 -0.69 3.11 -1.97
N ALA A 70 -0.03 3.62 -0.94
CA ALA A 70 -0.68 4.50 0.03
C ALA A 70 -1.19 5.79 -0.62
N THR A 71 -0.39 6.40 -1.50
CA THR A 71 -0.77 7.62 -2.23
C THR A 71 -1.95 7.38 -3.16
N GLU A 72 -1.93 6.28 -3.92
CA GLU A 72 -3.05 5.93 -4.81
C GLU A 72 -4.35 5.74 -4.03
N ARG A 73 -4.28 5.14 -2.86
CA ARG A 73 -5.44 4.95 -2.00
C ARG A 73 -6.01 6.29 -1.51
N GLU A 74 -5.14 7.22 -1.13
CA GLU A 74 -5.56 8.56 -0.71
C GLU A 74 -6.23 9.32 -1.86
N VAL A 75 -5.63 9.27 -3.05
CA VAL A 75 -6.19 9.90 -4.26
C VAL A 75 -7.55 9.29 -4.60
N ALA A 76 -7.67 7.98 -4.55
CA ALA A 76 -8.94 7.29 -4.83
C ALA A 76 -10.02 7.70 -3.83
N ALA A 77 -9.69 7.81 -2.54
CA ALA A 77 -10.63 8.21 -1.50
C ALA A 77 -11.13 9.64 -1.73
N VAL A 78 -10.23 10.55 -2.10
CA VAL A 78 -10.60 11.93 -2.42
C VAL A 78 -11.50 11.99 -3.67
N ALA A 79 -11.16 11.24 -4.70
CA ALA A 79 -11.94 11.16 -5.92
C ALA A 79 -13.37 10.66 -5.65
N GLN A 80 -13.51 9.61 -4.84
CA GLN A 80 -14.81 9.08 -4.44
C GLN A 80 -15.61 10.11 -3.64
N ALA A 81 -14.96 10.85 -2.75
CA ALA A 81 -15.60 11.91 -1.99
C ALA A 81 -16.16 13.01 -2.91
N MET A 82 -15.42 13.37 -3.94
CA MET A 82 -15.86 14.36 -4.93
C MET A 82 -17.08 13.88 -5.72
N GLU A 83 -17.11 12.61 -6.10
CA GLU A 83 -18.24 12.03 -6.84
C GLU A 83 -19.50 11.91 -5.99
N HIS A 84 -19.35 11.74 -4.69
CA HIS A 84 -20.45 11.43 -3.78
C HIS A 84 -21.23 12.68 -3.33
N ALA A 85 -20.68 13.86 -3.48
CA ALA A 85 -21.29 15.08 -2.99
C ALA A 85 -22.21 15.73 -4.04
N GLY A 86 -23.33 16.32 -3.60
CA GLY A 86 -24.31 16.93 -4.48
C GLY A 86 -23.90 18.30 -5.01
N SER A 87 -23.74 19.29 -4.13
CA SER A 87 -23.37 20.65 -4.51
C SER A 87 -21.86 20.87 -4.35
N PHE A 88 -21.37 21.93 -5.00
CA PHE A 88 -19.94 22.26 -4.89
C PHE A 88 -19.50 22.53 -3.45
N PRO A 89 -20.20 23.32 -2.63
CA PRO A 89 -19.80 23.52 -1.25
C PRO A 89 -19.80 22.22 -0.43
N GLU A 90 -20.78 21.36 -0.67
CA GLU A 90 -20.85 20.04 -0.01
C GLU A 90 -19.71 19.15 -0.45
N ARG A 91 -19.38 19.15 -1.75
CA ARG A 91 -18.24 18.39 -2.28
C ARG A 91 -16.94 18.85 -1.64
N LEU A 92 -16.72 20.15 -1.57
CA LEU A 92 -15.50 20.70 -1.00
C LEU A 92 -15.37 20.33 0.48
N SER A 93 -16.46 20.51 1.24
CA SER A 93 -16.47 20.17 2.67
C SER A 93 -16.16 18.68 2.88
N HIS A 94 -16.78 17.82 2.07
CA HIS A 94 -16.59 16.37 2.18
C HIS A 94 -15.15 15.96 1.82
N VAL A 95 -14.60 16.54 0.76
CA VAL A 95 -13.21 16.27 0.34
C VAL A 95 -12.23 16.68 1.43
N LEU A 96 -12.41 17.87 2.00
CA LEU A 96 -11.54 18.35 3.08
C LEU A 96 -11.64 17.45 4.31
N GLN A 97 -12.84 17.01 4.66
CA GLN A 97 -13.07 16.13 5.79
C GLN A 97 -12.36 14.78 5.60
N VAL A 98 -12.51 14.17 4.42
CA VAL A 98 -11.84 12.90 4.10
C VAL A 98 -10.32 13.07 4.16
N PHE A 99 -9.80 14.14 3.59
CA PHE A 99 -8.37 14.41 3.56
C PHE A 99 -7.80 14.53 4.98
N VAL A 100 -8.47 15.29 5.85
CA VAL A 100 -8.05 15.46 7.25
C VAL A 100 -8.09 14.14 8.01
N GLN A 101 -9.17 13.36 7.85
CA GLN A 101 -9.31 12.07 8.52
C GLN A 101 -8.20 11.11 8.13
N ARG A 102 -7.87 11.05 6.84
CA ARG A 102 -6.82 10.14 6.37
C ARG A 102 -5.43 10.58 6.82
N ALA A 103 -5.18 11.88 6.84
CA ALA A 103 -3.91 12.41 7.36
C ALA A 103 -3.72 12.07 8.84
N GLN A 104 -4.78 12.14 9.64
CA GLN A 104 -4.76 11.76 11.04
C GLN A 104 -4.60 10.24 11.24
N ALA A 105 -5.18 9.45 10.33
CA ALA A 105 -5.11 7.99 10.42
C ALA A 105 -3.73 7.44 10.06
N ALA A 106 -2.92 8.15 9.27
CA ALA A 106 -1.63 7.64 8.79
C ALA A 106 -0.53 8.71 8.86
N PRO A 107 -0.30 9.35 10.02
CA PRO A 107 0.69 10.43 10.12
C PRO A 107 2.11 9.99 9.83
N ARG A 108 2.43 8.72 10.00
CA ARG A 108 3.79 8.21 9.82
C ARG A 108 4.15 7.89 8.37
N LEU A 109 3.19 7.97 7.47
CA LEU A 109 3.44 7.81 6.03
C LEU A 109 3.88 9.11 5.37
N ALA A 110 3.63 10.21 6.01
CA ALA A 110 4.01 11.51 5.48
C ALA A 110 5.50 11.80 5.66
#